data_ee0d776a0ab67e9003acf0564cc92124
#
_entry.id   ee0d776a0ab67e9003acf0564cc92124
#
_cell.length_a   1.000
_cell.length_b   1.000
_cell.length_c   1.000
_cell.angle_alpha   90.00
_cell.angle_beta   90.00
_cell.angle_gamma   90.00
#
_symmetry.space_group_name_H-M   'P 1'
#
loop_
_entity.id
_entity.type
_entity.pdbx_description
1 polymer ?
#
loop_
_entity_poly.entity_id
_entity_poly.type
_entity_poly.pdbx_seq_one_letter_code
_entity_poly.pdbx_strand_id
1 'polypeptide(L)'
;MPLIVVVVVIVLVYAFLVGSRRGGRMGRFQDCDYAHRGMYDNLRDMPENSLLAFERACTHKLGIELDVRLSKDGTLVVFHDDTLERACGDGRNVEDLTLCELQSLSLFGSDARIPTFAEALERI
;
A
#
# COMPACT_ATOMS: atom_id res chain seq x y z
N MET A 1 12.76 -39.43 -26.98
CA MET A 1 13.60 -38.24 -27.18
C MET A 1 12.84 -36.90 -27.26
N PRO A 2 11.68 -36.74 -27.93
CA PRO A 2 11.01 -35.43 -28.01
C PRO A 2 10.49 -34.91 -26.65
N LEU A 3 10.03 -35.78 -25.76
CA LEU A 3 9.50 -35.38 -24.47
C LEU A 3 10.57 -34.72 -23.54
N ILE A 4 11.78 -35.26 -23.54
CA ILE A 4 12.91 -34.72 -22.75
C ILE A 4 13.29 -33.33 -23.24
N VAL A 5 13.32 -33.13 -24.55
CA VAL A 5 13.63 -31.82 -25.16
C VAL A 5 12.59 -30.78 -24.78
N VAL A 6 11.31 -31.14 -24.81
CA VAL A 6 10.20 -30.24 -24.40
C VAL A 6 10.34 -29.87 -22.92
N VAL A 7 10.59 -30.84 -22.04
CA VAL A 7 10.77 -30.57 -20.59
C VAL A 7 11.96 -29.66 -20.35
N VAL A 8 13.09 -29.90 -21.02
CA VAL A 8 14.29 -29.04 -20.89
C VAL A 8 14.01 -27.61 -21.34
N VAL A 9 13.32 -27.45 -22.48
CA VAL A 9 12.92 -26.12 -22.98
C VAL A 9 12.01 -25.38 -21.99
N ILE A 10 11.00 -26.09 -21.43
CA ILE A 10 10.11 -25.50 -20.43
C ILE A 10 10.88 -25.06 -19.19
N VAL A 11 11.80 -25.89 -18.69
CA VAL A 11 12.64 -25.56 -17.52
C VAL A 11 13.56 -24.36 -17.81
N LEU A 12 14.18 -24.29 -18.99
CA LEU A 12 15.02 -23.17 -19.38
C LEU A 12 14.24 -21.86 -19.54
N VAL A 13 13.05 -21.92 -20.15
CA VAL A 13 12.14 -20.77 -20.25
C VAL A 13 11.68 -20.31 -18.88
N TYR A 14 11.30 -21.22 -18.01
CA TYR A 14 10.92 -20.91 -16.64
C TYR A 14 12.08 -20.28 -15.87
N ALA A 15 13.29 -20.87 -15.94
CA ALA A 15 14.49 -20.32 -15.29
C ALA A 15 14.85 -18.93 -15.82
N PHE A 16 14.70 -18.70 -17.13
CA PHE A 16 14.93 -17.40 -17.77
C PHE A 16 13.88 -16.37 -17.27
N LEU A 17 12.61 -16.71 -17.27
CA LEU A 17 11.53 -15.82 -16.82
C LEU A 17 11.63 -15.48 -15.34
N VAL A 18 12.00 -16.46 -14.49
CA VAL A 18 12.16 -16.24 -13.04
C VAL A 18 13.50 -15.60 -12.72
N GLY A 19 14.57 -16.01 -13.40
CA GLY A 19 15.93 -15.47 -13.19
C GLY A 19 16.11 -14.04 -13.68
N SER A 20 15.49 -13.68 -14.81
CA SER A 20 15.56 -12.31 -15.37
C SER A 20 14.89 -11.24 -14.48
N ARG A 21 14.02 -11.64 -13.56
CA ARG A 21 13.34 -10.73 -12.62
C ARG A 21 14.21 -10.34 -11.42
N ARG A 22 15.35 -11.00 -11.18
CA ARG A 22 16.33 -10.63 -10.17
C ARG A 22 17.31 -9.54 -10.63
N GLY A 23 16.85 -8.63 -11.48
CA GLY A 23 17.65 -7.51 -11.97
C GLY A 23 17.95 -6.49 -10.88
N GLY A 24 19.19 -5.98 -10.85
CA GLY A 24 19.81 -5.10 -9.86
C GLY A 24 19.14 -3.75 -9.54
N ARG A 25 17.89 -3.54 -9.93
CA ARG A 25 17.07 -2.40 -9.47
C ARG A 25 16.50 -2.58 -8.07
N MET A 26 16.37 -3.82 -7.58
CA MET A 26 15.85 -4.13 -6.24
C MET A 26 16.89 -3.91 -5.13
N GLY A 27 18.19 -3.79 -5.45
CA GLY A 27 19.25 -3.61 -4.45
C GLY A 27 19.09 -2.37 -3.56
N ARG A 28 18.48 -1.30 -4.09
CA ARG A 28 18.21 -0.08 -3.32
C ARG A 28 17.16 -0.27 -2.22
N PHE A 29 16.33 -1.30 -2.33
CA PHE A 29 15.20 -1.55 -1.44
C PHE A 29 15.44 -2.74 -0.49
N GLN A 30 16.58 -3.44 -0.63
CA GLN A 30 16.89 -4.64 0.16
C GLN A 30 17.54 -4.32 1.51
N ASP A 31 18.15 -3.14 1.64
CA ASP A 31 18.88 -2.71 2.84
C ASP A 31 18.08 -1.75 3.73
N CYS A 32 16.77 -1.66 3.53
CA CYS A 32 15.88 -0.79 4.30
C CYS A 32 14.79 -1.63 4.97
N ASP A 33 14.53 -1.33 6.23
CA ASP A 33 13.32 -1.80 6.90
C ASP A 33 12.12 -0.97 6.43
N TYR A 34 10.98 -1.61 6.29
CA TYR A 34 9.74 -0.99 5.82
C TYR A 34 8.66 -1.02 6.88
N ALA A 35 8.04 0.11 7.10
CA ALA A 35 6.83 0.23 7.91
C ALA A 35 5.61 -0.12 7.04
N HIS A 36 5.01 -1.27 7.27
CA HIS A 36 3.79 -1.75 6.61
C HIS A 36 2.62 -0.82 7.00
N ARG A 37 2.04 -0.11 6.04
CA ARG A 37 1.01 0.94 6.21
C ARG A 37 1.46 2.12 7.08
N GLY A 38 2.77 2.41 7.10
CA GLY A 38 3.38 3.37 8.02
C GLY A 38 3.69 2.77 9.40
N MET A 39 4.29 3.56 10.28
CA MET A 39 4.59 3.14 11.66
C MET A 39 3.40 3.45 12.56
N TYR A 40 2.31 2.72 12.37
CA TYR A 40 1.00 2.98 12.97
C TYR A 40 0.78 2.31 14.33
N ASP A 41 -0.22 2.82 15.07
CA ASP A 41 -0.83 2.21 16.25
C ASP A 41 -2.31 2.60 16.28
N ASN A 42 -3.18 1.71 15.80
CA ASN A 42 -4.62 1.97 15.69
C ASN A 42 -5.32 2.23 17.05
N LEU A 43 -4.65 1.95 18.16
CA LEU A 43 -5.20 2.18 19.51
C LEU A 43 -4.74 3.52 20.12
N ARG A 44 -3.83 4.24 19.47
CA ARG A 44 -3.18 5.46 19.99
C ARG A 44 -3.26 6.64 19.03
N ASP A 45 -4.40 6.84 18.40
CA ASP A 45 -4.66 7.95 17.47
C ASP A 45 -3.66 8.09 16.32
N MET A 46 -3.04 6.97 15.93
CA MET A 46 -2.07 6.90 14.84
C MET A 46 -2.45 5.75 13.89
N PRO A 47 -3.56 5.89 13.15
CA PRO A 47 -4.07 4.82 12.31
C PRO A 47 -3.11 4.40 11.20
N GLU A 48 -3.25 3.14 10.78
CA GLU A 48 -2.61 2.64 9.54
C GLU A 48 -3.00 3.51 8.35
N ASN A 49 -2.11 3.63 7.37
CA ASN A 49 -2.33 4.42 6.15
C ASN A 49 -2.69 5.90 6.41
N SER A 50 -2.28 6.46 7.55
CA SER A 50 -2.47 7.87 7.90
C SER A 50 -1.18 8.68 7.72
N LEU A 51 -1.33 10.00 7.49
CA LEU A 51 -0.18 10.91 7.39
C LEU A 51 0.70 10.88 8.65
N LEU A 52 0.10 10.73 9.84
CA LEU A 52 0.83 10.62 11.11
C LEU A 52 1.71 9.37 11.18
N ALA A 53 1.18 8.23 10.72
CA ALA A 53 1.94 6.98 10.66
C ALA A 53 3.11 7.07 9.67
N PHE A 54 2.96 7.83 8.59
CA PHE A 54 4.01 8.07 7.61
C PHE A 54 5.09 9.01 8.17
N GLU A 55 4.71 10.13 8.77
CA GLU A 55 5.65 11.05 9.43
C GLU A 55 6.51 10.33 10.48
N ARG A 56 5.89 9.45 11.27
CA ARG A 56 6.60 8.64 12.26
C ARG A 56 7.58 7.68 11.61
N ALA A 57 7.19 7.00 10.53
CA ALA A 57 8.09 6.12 9.79
C ALA A 57 9.30 6.89 9.24
N CYS A 58 9.08 8.07 8.64
CA CYS A 58 10.15 8.96 8.17
C CYS A 58 11.11 9.39 9.29
N THR A 59 10.57 9.75 10.48
CA THR A 59 11.39 10.11 11.64
C THR A 59 12.33 8.96 12.06
N HIS A 60 11.89 7.72 11.88
CA HIS A 60 12.69 6.52 12.17
C HIS A 60 13.51 6.04 10.97
N LYS A 61 13.52 6.78 9.86
CA LYS A 61 14.24 6.45 8.62
C LYS A 61 13.84 5.09 8.02
N LEU A 62 12.59 4.71 8.19
CA LEU A 62 12.02 3.50 7.60
C LEU A 62 11.48 3.83 6.20
N GLY A 63 11.57 2.86 5.29
CA GLY A 63 10.75 2.87 4.08
C GLY A 63 9.28 2.74 4.45
N ILE A 64 8.38 3.17 3.56
CA ILE A 64 6.94 3.05 3.79
C ILE A 64 6.34 2.17 2.71
N GLU A 65 5.57 1.20 3.13
CA GLU A 65 4.62 0.49 2.29
C GLU A 65 3.24 1.07 2.57
N LEU A 66 2.45 1.33 1.56
CA LEU A 66 1.11 1.88 1.65
C LEU A 66 0.18 1.31 0.59
N ASP A 67 -1.11 1.35 0.85
CA ASP A 67 -2.16 0.85 -0.04
C ASP A 67 -2.88 2.00 -0.73
N VAL A 68 -3.17 1.86 -2.03
CA VAL A 68 -3.84 2.91 -2.81
C VAL A 68 -5.14 2.39 -3.41
N ARG A 69 -6.21 3.18 -3.29
CA ARG A 69 -7.52 2.95 -3.86
C ARG A 69 -7.97 4.13 -4.71
N LEU A 70 -9.00 3.93 -5.52
CA LEU A 70 -9.62 4.98 -6.32
C LEU A 70 -10.96 5.36 -5.70
N SER A 71 -11.17 6.66 -5.49
CA SER A 71 -12.49 7.19 -5.11
C SER A 71 -13.44 7.23 -6.31
N LYS A 72 -14.74 7.44 -6.05
CA LYS A 72 -15.78 7.57 -7.08
C LYS A 72 -15.50 8.66 -8.12
N ASP A 73 -14.89 9.75 -7.68
CA ASP A 73 -14.54 10.91 -8.52
C ASP A 73 -13.12 10.83 -9.10
N GLY A 74 -12.47 9.64 -9.04
CA GLY A 74 -11.22 9.35 -9.70
C GLY A 74 -9.97 9.84 -8.97
N THR A 75 -10.06 10.18 -7.68
CA THR A 75 -8.91 10.57 -6.87
C THR A 75 -8.26 9.34 -6.24
N LEU A 76 -6.92 9.25 -6.29
CA LEU A 76 -6.17 8.23 -5.56
C LEU A 76 -6.12 8.56 -4.07
N VAL A 77 -6.62 7.65 -3.24
CA VAL A 77 -6.62 7.74 -1.78
C VAL A 77 -5.81 6.62 -1.17
N VAL A 78 -5.26 6.85 0.03
CA VAL A 78 -4.48 5.82 0.73
C VAL A 78 -5.39 5.06 1.68
N PHE A 79 -5.70 3.82 1.33
CA PHE A 79 -6.60 2.96 2.09
C PHE A 79 -6.44 1.49 1.66
N HIS A 80 -6.54 0.55 2.62
CA HIS A 80 -6.29 -0.87 2.35
C HIS A 80 -7.50 -1.64 1.85
N ASP A 81 -8.60 -1.63 2.61
CA ASP A 81 -9.74 -2.52 2.40
C ASP A 81 -10.63 -2.06 1.22
N ASP A 82 -11.42 -2.96 0.66
CA ASP A 82 -12.45 -2.59 -0.33
C ASP A 82 -13.57 -1.79 0.32
N THR A 83 -13.94 -2.16 1.56
CA THR A 83 -15.00 -1.52 2.35
C THR A 83 -14.43 -0.66 3.46
N LEU A 84 -15.17 0.34 3.88
CA LEU A 84 -14.80 1.27 4.96
C LEU A 84 -15.15 0.72 6.37
N GLU A 85 -15.76 -0.48 6.46
CA GLU A 85 -16.32 -1.06 7.68
C GLU A 85 -15.32 -1.10 8.83
N ARG A 86 -14.16 -1.75 8.62
CA ARG A 86 -13.18 -1.99 9.68
C ARG A 86 -12.54 -0.71 10.20
N ALA A 87 -12.20 0.20 9.31
CA ALA A 87 -11.42 1.39 9.67
C ALA A 87 -12.30 2.61 9.98
N CYS A 88 -13.49 2.71 9.39
CA CYS A 88 -14.36 3.89 9.53
C CYS A 88 -15.75 3.55 10.10
N GLY A 89 -16.10 2.27 10.28
CA GLY A 89 -17.44 1.85 10.73
C GLY A 89 -18.53 2.08 9.69
N ASP A 90 -18.19 2.21 8.41
CA ASP A 90 -19.09 2.47 7.30
C ASP A 90 -19.09 1.28 6.32
N GLY A 91 -20.22 0.64 6.08
CA GLY A 91 -20.32 -0.55 5.25
C GLY A 91 -20.20 -0.31 3.73
N ARG A 92 -20.00 0.93 3.27
CA ARG A 92 -19.85 1.26 1.84
C ARG A 92 -18.46 0.95 1.33
N ASN A 93 -18.31 0.77 0.00
CA ASN A 93 -17.00 0.63 -0.62
C ASN A 93 -16.33 2.00 -0.81
N VAL A 94 -15.01 2.01 -0.85
CA VAL A 94 -14.22 3.21 -1.11
C VAL A 94 -14.57 3.83 -2.48
N GLU A 95 -14.74 3.00 -3.51
CA GLU A 95 -15.05 3.43 -4.88
C GLU A 95 -16.45 4.00 -5.07
N ASP A 96 -17.35 3.83 -4.10
CA ASP A 96 -18.71 4.35 -4.14
C ASP A 96 -18.81 5.80 -3.61
N LEU A 97 -17.75 6.30 -2.95
CA LEU A 97 -17.71 7.62 -2.32
C LEU A 97 -16.74 8.57 -3.03
N THR A 98 -17.14 9.84 -3.10
CA THR A 98 -16.26 10.94 -3.54
C THR A 98 -15.16 11.21 -2.50
N LEU A 99 -14.09 11.89 -2.91
CA LEU A 99 -13.01 12.30 -1.99
C LEU A 99 -13.56 13.07 -0.78
N CYS A 100 -14.48 14.00 -0.99
CA CYS A 100 -15.09 14.80 0.08
C CYS A 100 -15.82 13.92 1.11
N GLU A 101 -16.56 12.92 0.65
CA GLU A 101 -17.25 11.95 1.52
C GLU A 101 -16.23 11.08 2.29
N LEU A 102 -15.20 10.57 1.62
CA LEU A 102 -14.14 9.77 2.24
C LEU A 102 -13.40 10.56 3.32
N GLN A 103 -13.03 11.81 3.05
CA GLN A 103 -12.32 12.67 4.01
C GLN A 103 -13.22 13.16 5.16
N SER A 104 -14.53 13.00 5.09
CA SER A 104 -15.42 13.25 6.23
C SER A 104 -15.40 12.15 7.29
N LEU A 105 -14.92 10.97 6.93
CA LEU A 105 -14.85 9.80 7.82
C LEU A 105 -13.58 9.82 8.66
N SER A 106 -13.67 9.38 9.92
CA SER A 106 -12.52 9.21 10.79
C SER A 106 -11.94 7.80 10.69
N LEU A 107 -10.62 7.69 10.75
CA LEU A 107 -9.92 6.41 10.79
C LEU A 107 -9.86 5.90 12.24
N PHE A 108 -10.41 4.71 12.50
CA PHE A 108 -10.39 4.03 13.81
C PHE A 108 -10.86 4.92 14.97
N GLY A 109 -11.81 5.82 14.71
CA GLY A 109 -12.36 6.74 15.71
C GLY A 109 -11.43 7.89 16.13
N SER A 110 -10.29 8.05 15.47
CA SER A 110 -9.32 9.14 15.69
C SER A 110 -9.67 10.41 14.90
N ASP A 111 -8.88 11.47 15.07
CA ASP A 111 -8.99 12.69 14.26
C ASP A 111 -8.39 12.55 12.87
N ALA A 112 -7.66 11.46 12.60
CA ALA A 112 -7.07 11.22 11.29
C ALA A 112 -8.13 10.92 10.25
N ARG A 113 -7.87 11.39 9.01
CA ARG A 113 -8.74 11.20 7.85
C ARG A 113 -8.03 10.38 6.79
N ILE A 114 -8.81 9.81 5.86
CA ILE A 114 -8.27 9.11 4.69
C ILE A 114 -7.49 10.13 3.84
N PRO A 115 -6.16 10.00 3.69
CA PRO A 115 -5.40 10.95 2.90
C PRO A 115 -5.49 10.61 1.41
N THR A 116 -5.28 11.61 0.57
CA THR A 116 -4.97 11.39 -0.83
C THR A 116 -3.56 10.83 -0.97
N PHE A 117 -3.30 10.13 -2.06
CA PHE A 117 -1.94 9.68 -2.38
C PHE A 117 -0.96 10.85 -2.59
N ALA A 118 -1.46 11.98 -3.12
CA ALA A 118 -0.67 13.20 -3.28
C ALA A 118 -0.23 13.76 -1.91
N GLU A 119 -1.15 13.88 -0.94
CA GLU A 119 -0.82 14.30 0.42
C GLU A 119 0.20 13.36 1.09
N ALA A 120 0.08 12.05 0.87
CA ALA A 120 1.04 11.09 1.38
C ALA A 120 2.44 11.31 0.80
N LEU A 121 2.56 11.52 -0.53
CA LEU A 121 3.85 11.77 -1.19
C LEU A 121 4.51 13.09 -0.76
N GLU A 122 3.74 14.09 -0.35
CA GLU A 122 4.28 15.35 0.18
C GLU A 122 4.85 15.21 1.60
N ARG A 123 4.50 14.13 2.31
CA ARG A 123 4.93 13.87 3.70
C ARG A 123 6.09 12.89 3.82
N ILE A 124 6.38 12.13 2.76
CA ILE A 124 7.39 11.06 2.72
C ILE A 124 8.76 11.55 2.24
#